data_250e2222b9feefc7dd7776622b0d0935
#
_entry.id   250e2222b9feefc7dd7776622b0d0935
#
_cell.length_a   1.000
_cell.length_b   1.000
_cell.length_c   1.000
_cell.angle_alpha   90.00
_cell.angle_beta   90.00
_cell.angle_gamma   90.00
#
_symmetry.space_group_name_H-M   'P 1'
#
loop_
_entity.id
_entity.type
_entity.pdbx_description
1 polymer ?
#
loop_
_entity_poly.entity_id
_entity_poly.type
_entity_poly.pdbx_seq_one_letter_code
_entity_poly.pdbx_strand_id
1 'polypeptide(L)'
;MLAYTYVERGKFALLEKPKPVLLDERDAIVKVTLASICTSDLHIKHGSAPRAVPGITVGHEMVGVVEAVGPAVRSVRPGDRVTVNVETFCGECFFCKRGWVNNCTDKDGGWALGCRIDGGQAEYVRVPHAD
;
A
#
# COMPACT_ATOMS: atom_id res chain seq x y z
N MET A 1 -0.78 -13.89 -8.16
CA MET A 1 0.16 -12.86 -8.59
C MET A 1 1.49 -13.01 -7.88
N LEU A 2 2.57 -12.61 -8.53
CA LEU A 2 3.88 -12.54 -7.89
C LEU A 2 3.99 -11.30 -6.99
N ALA A 3 4.57 -11.49 -5.79
CA ALA A 3 4.72 -10.44 -4.80
C ALA A 3 6.02 -10.61 -4.00
N TYR A 4 6.78 -9.54 -3.83
CA TYR A 4 7.98 -9.56 -3.01
C TYR A 4 7.60 -9.34 -1.55
N THR A 5 7.80 -10.38 -0.74
CA THR A 5 7.17 -10.53 0.57
C THR A 5 8.21 -10.54 1.69
N TYR A 6 7.92 -9.81 2.77
CA TYR A 6 8.67 -9.91 4.02
C TYR A 6 8.28 -11.18 4.75
N VAL A 7 9.19 -12.15 4.81
CA VAL A 7 8.93 -13.44 5.45
C VAL A 7 9.27 -13.38 6.94
N GLU A 8 10.49 -12.92 7.23
CA GLU A 8 11.03 -12.78 8.58
C GLU A 8 12.22 -11.81 8.56
N ARG A 9 12.71 -11.45 9.74
CA ARG A 9 13.89 -10.59 9.85
C ARG A 9 15.06 -11.17 9.04
N GLY A 10 15.63 -10.35 8.18
CA GLY A 10 16.72 -10.71 7.27
C GLY A 10 16.26 -11.37 5.96
N LYS A 11 14.97 -11.71 5.80
CA LYS A 11 14.51 -12.51 4.66
C LYS A 11 13.30 -11.90 3.97
N PHE A 12 13.48 -11.57 2.71
CA PHE A 12 12.44 -11.34 1.73
C PHE A 12 12.40 -12.49 0.72
N ALA A 13 11.24 -12.79 0.16
CA ALA A 13 11.08 -13.81 -0.87
C ALA A 13 10.03 -13.37 -1.91
N LEU A 14 10.24 -13.79 -3.16
CA LEU A 14 9.22 -13.68 -4.20
C LEU A 14 8.25 -14.85 -4.04
N LEU A 15 7.01 -14.54 -3.71
CA LEU A 15 5.97 -15.53 -3.44
C LEU A 15 4.76 -15.32 -4.34
N GLU A 16 4.03 -16.39 -4.61
CA GLU A 16 2.69 -16.29 -5.17
C GLU A 16 1.68 -15.93 -4.08
N LYS A 17 0.92 -14.87 -4.31
CA LYS A 17 -0.17 -14.40 -3.45
C LYS A 17 -1.47 -14.25 -4.26
N PRO A 18 -2.63 -14.32 -3.61
CA PRO A 18 -3.88 -13.97 -4.28
C PRO A 18 -3.83 -12.51 -4.75
N LYS A 19 -4.49 -12.23 -5.88
CA LYS A 19 -4.69 -10.86 -6.34
C LYS A 19 -5.56 -10.11 -5.31
N PRO A 20 -5.21 -8.85 -4.94
CA PRO A 20 -6.02 -8.09 -4.00
C PRO A 20 -7.41 -7.80 -4.54
N VAL A 21 -8.37 -7.67 -3.62
CA VAL A 21 -9.76 -7.28 -3.91
C VAL A 21 -10.09 -5.99 -3.17
N LEU A 22 -11.14 -5.30 -3.61
CA LEU A 22 -11.68 -4.15 -2.88
C LEU A 22 -12.27 -4.65 -1.54
N LEU A 23 -11.89 -4.04 -0.44
CA LEU A 23 -12.36 -4.35 0.90
C LEU A 23 -13.26 -3.24 1.47
N ASP A 24 -13.17 -2.03 0.91
CA ASP A 24 -13.94 -0.85 1.29
C ASP A 24 -14.43 -0.13 0.03
N GLU A 25 -15.50 0.63 0.16
CA GLU A 25 -16.06 1.43 -0.93
C GLU A 25 -15.13 2.53 -1.44
N ARG A 26 -14.12 2.91 -0.67
CA ARG A 26 -13.09 3.92 -0.99
C ARG A 26 -11.77 3.33 -1.47
N ASP A 27 -11.70 2.02 -1.67
CA ASP A 27 -10.48 1.35 -2.15
C ASP A 27 -10.30 1.50 -3.66
N ALA A 28 -9.05 1.43 -4.11
CA ALA A 28 -8.70 1.16 -5.49
C ALA A 28 -7.78 -0.05 -5.61
N ILE A 29 -7.86 -0.77 -6.73
CA ILE A 29 -6.87 -1.77 -7.15
C ILE A 29 -6.04 -1.15 -8.27
N VAL A 30 -4.74 -1.13 -8.08
CA VAL A 30 -3.78 -0.63 -9.09
C VAL A 30 -2.95 -1.79 -9.62
N LYS A 31 -2.93 -1.94 -10.95
CA LYS A 31 -1.97 -2.79 -11.65
C LYS A 31 -0.64 -2.05 -11.69
N VAL A 32 0.34 -2.54 -10.97
CA VAL A 32 1.67 -1.90 -10.86
C VAL A 32 2.43 -2.07 -12.16
N THR A 33 2.97 -0.98 -12.70
CA THR A 33 3.80 -0.98 -13.90
C THR A 33 5.27 -0.74 -13.61
N LEU A 34 5.56 -0.08 -12.49
CA LEU A 34 6.90 0.14 -11.99
C LEU A 34 6.85 0.35 -10.47
N ALA A 35 7.76 -0.27 -9.75
CA ALA A 35 7.98 -0.05 -8.32
C ALA A 35 9.45 0.23 -8.04
N SER A 36 9.75 0.97 -7.00
CA SER A 36 11.10 1.26 -6.54
C SER A 36 11.38 0.57 -5.21
N ILE A 37 12.66 0.37 -4.92
CA ILE A 37 13.16 -0.05 -3.62
C ILE A 37 13.58 1.20 -2.85
N CYS A 38 13.03 1.37 -1.65
CA CYS A 38 13.35 2.44 -0.73
C CYS A 38 14.27 1.95 0.40
N THR A 39 15.02 2.84 1.02
CA THR A 39 15.81 2.53 2.22
C THR A 39 14.95 1.96 3.35
N SER A 40 13.69 2.35 3.45
CA SER A 40 12.75 1.80 4.43
C SER A 40 12.45 0.30 4.25
N ASP A 41 12.55 -0.24 3.04
CA ASP A 41 12.48 -1.69 2.80
C ASP A 41 13.67 -2.41 3.48
N LEU A 42 14.87 -1.77 3.48
CA LEU A 42 16.03 -2.28 4.21
C LEU A 42 15.81 -2.20 5.72
N HIS A 43 15.17 -1.16 6.23
CA HIS A 43 14.80 -1.08 7.65
C HIS A 43 13.84 -2.19 8.05
N ILE A 44 12.86 -2.52 7.21
CA ILE A 44 11.97 -3.68 7.41
C ILE A 44 12.80 -4.97 7.43
N LYS A 45 13.65 -5.17 6.42
CA LYS A 45 14.50 -6.36 6.31
C LYS A 45 15.36 -6.58 7.55
N HIS A 46 15.98 -5.52 8.07
CA HIS A 46 16.87 -5.59 9.23
C HIS A 46 16.11 -5.62 10.57
N GLY A 47 14.79 -5.48 10.57
CA GLY A 47 13.96 -5.46 11.76
C GLY A 47 13.99 -4.14 12.53
N SER A 48 14.43 -3.05 11.88
CA SER A 48 14.44 -1.70 12.46
C SER A 48 13.09 -0.99 12.31
N ALA A 49 12.14 -1.58 11.59
CA ALA A 49 10.76 -1.10 11.46
C ALA A 49 9.83 -1.99 12.33
N PRO A 50 9.61 -1.67 13.60
CA PRO A 50 8.92 -2.56 14.54
C PRO A 50 7.43 -2.77 14.22
N ARG A 51 6.86 -1.94 13.35
CA ARG A 51 5.46 -2.04 12.89
C ARG A 51 5.29 -2.95 11.67
N ALA A 52 6.39 -3.40 11.05
CA ALA A 52 6.34 -4.27 9.89
C ALA A 52 5.81 -5.66 10.28
N VAL A 53 4.87 -6.16 9.48
CA VAL A 53 4.19 -7.43 9.74
C VAL A 53 4.75 -8.50 8.80
N PRO A 54 5.25 -9.65 9.31
CA PRO A 54 5.62 -10.78 8.44
C PRO A 54 4.45 -11.25 7.57
N GLY A 55 4.75 -11.64 6.33
CA GLY A 55 3.77 -12.07 5.35
C GLY A 55 3.24 -10.95 4.43
N ILE A 56 3.52 -9.66 4.72
CA ILE A 56 3.11 -8.57 3.83
C ILE A 56 3.99 -8.49 2.58
N THR A 57 3.39 -8.04 1.49
CA THR A 57 4.13 -7.54 0.32
C THR A 57 4.79 -6.22 0.67
N VAL A 58 6.08 -6.08 0.41
CA VAL A 58 6.80 -4.82 0.67
C VAL A 58 6.62 -3.82 -0.47
N GLY A 59 7.21 -2.63 -0.29
CA GLY A 59 7.19 -1.55 -1.29
C GLY A 59 6.05 -0.56 -1.11
N HIS A 60 6.41 0.72 -1.16
CA HIS A 60 5.47 1.83 -0.99
C HIS A 60 5.75 2.97 -2.00
N GLU A 61 6.60 2.73 -2.96
CA GLU A 61 6.89 3.64 -4.07
C GLU A 61 6.54 2.93 -5.37
N MET A 62 5.41 3.30 -6.00
CA MET A 62 4.96 2.67 -7.21
C MET A 62 4.14 3.60 -8.09
N VAL A 63 4.11 3.28 -9.36
CA VAL A 63 3.19 3.83 -10.36
C VAL A 63 2.48 2.67 -11.07
N GLY A 64 1.29 2.94 -11.55
CA GLY A 64 0.51 1.90 -12.21
C GLY A 64 -0.71 2.44 -12.95
N VAL A 65 -1.58 1.52 -13.30
CA VAL A 65 -2.87 1.80 -13.93
C VAL A 65 -3.97 1.31 -13.00
N VAL A 66 -4.94 2.17 -12.73
CA VAL A 66 -6.14 1.80 -11.95
C VAL A 66 -6.88 0.70 -12.69
N GLU A 67 -7.13 -0.43 -12.02
CA GLU A 67 -7.88 -1.55 -12.58
C GLU A 67 -9.34 -1.55 -12.12
N ALA A 68 -9.56 -1.27 -10.83
CA ALA A 68 -10.88 -1.21 -10.24
C ALA A 68 -10.92 -0.17 -9.12
N VAL A 69 -12.08 0.38 -8.87
CA VAL A 69 -12.35 1.30 -7.76
C VAL A 69 -13.63 0.94 -7.04
N GLY A 70 -13.68 1.22 -5.76
CA GLY A 70 -14.91 1.14 -4.99
C GLY A 70 -15.91 2.23 -5.36
N PRO A 71 -17.21 2.05 -5.05
CA PRO A 71 -18.27 2.96 -5.50
C PRO A 71 -18.20 4.38 -4.89
N ALA A 72 -17.43 4.59 -3.83
CA ALA A 72 -17.25 5.91 -3.23
C ALA A 72 -16.07 6.70 -3.81
N VAL A 73 -15.16 6.07 -4.55
CA VAL A 73 -14.02 6.74 -5.20
C VAL A 73 -14.50 7.68 -6.32
N ARG A 74 -14.01 8.92 -6.35
CA ARG A 74 -14.42 9.97 -7.29
C ARG A 74 -13.28 10.56 -8.09
N SER A 75 -12.06 10.58 -7.55
CA SER A 75 -10.90 11.27 -8.12
C SER A 75 -10.23 10.50 -9.25
N VAL A 76 -10.36 9.18 -9.26
CA VAL A 76 -9.74 8.28 -10.25
C VAL A 76 -10.74 7.24 -10.76
N ARG A 77 -10.46 6.66 -11.93
CA ARG A 77 -11.28 5.64 -12.58
C ARG A 77 -10.41 4.56 -13.24
N PRO A 78 -10.97 3.37 -13.53
CA PRO A 78 -10.25 2.33 -14.28
C PRO A 78 -9.66 2.86 -15.59
N GLY A 79 -8.37 2.54 -15.81
CA GLY A 79 -7.58 3.01 -16.96
C GLY A 79 -6.69 4.22 -16.66
N ASP A 80 -6.93 4.97 -15.60
CA ASP A 80 -6.09 6.11 -15.25
C ASP A 80 -4.68 5.66 -14.81
N ARG A 81 -3.66 6.41 -15.25
CA ARG A 81 -2.29 6.23 -14.76
C ARG A 81 -2.10 7.04 -13.50
N VAL A 82 -1.58 6.39 -12.47
CA VAL A 82 -1.45 6.98 -11.14
C VAL A 82 -0.07 6.73 -10.54
N THR A 83 0.36 7.64 -9.68
CA THR A 83 1.33 7.36 -8.63
C THR A 83 0.58 7.14 -7.33
N VAL A 84 1.05 6.20 -6.52
CA VAL A 84 0.40 5.89 -5.23
C VAL A 84 1.16 6.60 -4.12
N ASN A 85 0.44 7.36 -3.28
CA ASN A 85 1.03 7.96 -2.08
C ASN A 85 1.36 6.84 -1.07
N VAL A 86 2.56 6.89 -0.51
CA VAL A 86 3.01 5.95 0.55
C VAL A 86 2.11 6.00 1.79
N GLU A 87 1.59 7.18 2.10
CA GLU A 87 0.70 7.40 3.24
C GLU A 87 -0.75 7.43 2.79
N THR A 88 -1.47 6.38 3.12
CA THR A 88 -2.93 6.34 3.00
C THR A 88 -3.56 7.03 4.22
N PHE A 89 -4.75 7.62 4.09
CA PHE A 89 -5.36 8.34 5.21
C PHE A 89 -6.87 8.45 5.07
N CYS A 90 -7.59 8.35 6.17
CA CYS A 90 -9.05 8.34 6.17
C CYS A 90 -9.70 9.71 5.90
N GLY A 91 -8.98 10.83 6.05
CA GLY A 91 -9.52 12.19 5.90
C GLY A 91 -10.36 12.69 7.09
N GLU A 92 -10.78 11.83 8.01
CA GLU A 92 -11.82 12.12 9.01
C GLU A 92 -11.30 12.20 10.44
N CYS A 93 -10.21 11.51 10.79
CA CYS A 93 -9.70 11.50 12.15
C CYS A 93 -9.10 12.84 12.58
N PHE A 94 -8.83 12.96 13.87
CA PHE A 94 -8.26 14.18 14.47
C PHE A 94 -7.02 14.69 13.73
N PHE A 95 -6.13 13.76 13.34
CA PHE A 95 -4.87 14.12 12.68
C PHE A 95 -5.10 14.52 11.23
N CYS A 96 -5.91 13.77 10.49
CA CYS A 96 -6.22 14.07 9.08
C CYS A 96 -6.87 15.45 8.92
N LYS A 97 -7.83 15.80 9.80
CA LYS A 97 -8.48 17.11 9.77
C LYS A 97 -7.55 18.29 10.04
N ARG A 98 -6.34 18.05 10.52
CA ARG A 98 -5.27 19.03 10.76
C ARG A 98 -4.12 18.96 9.77
N GLY A 99 -4.24 18.11 8.73
CA GLY A 99 -3.19 17.92 7.72
C GLY A 99 -2.04 17.00 8.17
N TRP A 100 -2.13 16.38 9.34
CA TRP A 100 -1.11 15.44 9.85
C TRP A 100 -1.45 14.01 9.45
N VAL A 101 -1.58 13.77 8.14
CA VAL A 101 -2.06 12.50 7.57
C VAL A 101 -1.16 11.30 7.91
N ASN A 102 0.14 11.53 8.08
CA ASN A 102 1.10 10.52 8.53
C ASN A 102 0.77 9.94 9.92
N ASN A 103 0.01 10.65 10.74
CA ASN A 103 -0.46 10.22 12.06
C ASN A 103 -1.90 9.68 12.02
N CYS A 104 -2.43 9.36 10.85
CA CYS A 104 -3.77 8.82 10.72
C CYS A 104 -3.97 7.61 11.62
N THR A 105 -5.10 7.60 12.36
CA THR A 105 -5.42 6.53 13.32
C THR A 105 -6.23 5.39 12.72
N ASP A 106 -6.59 5.49 11.44
CA ASP A 106 -7.24 4.40 10.73
C ASP A 106 -6.31 3.17 10.66
N LYS A 107 -6.89 1.97 10.65
CA LYS A 107 -6.12 0.71 10.60
C LYS A 107 -5.24 0.59 9.35
N ASP A 108 -5.72 1.13 8.24
CA ASP A 108 -5.03 1.14 6.94
C ASP A 108 -4.39 2.50 6.63
N GLY A 109 -4.37 3.44 7.61
CA GLY A 109 -3.88 4.80 7.46
C GLY A 109 -2.46 5.03 7.95
N GLY A 110 -1.91 6.20 7.63
CA GLY A 110 -0.51 6.55 7.89
C GLY A 110 0.43 5.73 6.99
N TRP A 111 1.63 5.48 7.44
CA TRP A 111 2.57 4.61 6.72
C TRP A 111 2.15 3.14 6.88
N ALA A 112 1.19 2.69 6.09
CA ALA A 112 0.64 1.35 6.13
C ALA A 112 1.12 0.47 4.97
N LEU A 113 1.10 1.01 3.74
CA LEU A 113 1.50 0.28 2.53
C LEU A 113 2.93 -0.24 2.63
N GLY A 114 3.12 -1.52 2.33
CA GLY A 114 4.42 -2.18 2.38
C GLY A 114 5.02 -2.35 3.77
N CYS A 115 4.26 -2.06 4.83
CA CYS A 115 4.72 -2.17 6.22
C CYS A 115 3.72 -2.94 7.09
N ARG A 116 2.46 -2.53 7.13
CA ARG A 116 1.39 -3.17 7.91
C ARG A 116 0.34 -3.85 7.04
N ILE A 117 0.20 -3.38 5.83
CA ILE A 117 -0.64 -3.96 4.78
C ILE A 117 0.21 -4.19 3.53
N ASP A 118 -0.28 -5.00 2.61
CA ASP A 118 0.41 -5.31 1.36
C ASP A 118 0.73 -4.04 0.57
N GLY A 119 1.97 -3.95 0.08
CA GLY A 119 2.50 -2.86 -0.73
C GLY A 119 2.59 -3.18 -2.21
N GLY A 120 3.38 -2.39 -2.94
CA GLY A 120 3.40 -2.35 -4.40
C GLY A 120 4.57 -3.05 -5.08
N GLN A 121 5.45 -3.74 -4.36
CA GLN A 121 6.43 -4.62 -5.03
C GLN A 121 5.75 -5.95 -5.41
N ALA A 122 4.69 -5.85 -6.22
CA ALA A 122 3.86 -6.93 -6.73
C ALA A 122 3.21 -6.50 -8.05
N GLU A 123 2.52 -7.43 -8.72
CA GLU A 123 1.78 -7.10 -9.95
C GLU A 123 0.57 -6.20 -9.70
N TYR A 124 -0.03 -6.30 -8.49
CA TYR A 124 -1.20 -5.50 -8.09
C TYR A 124 -1.10 -5.09 -6.62
N VAL A 125 -1.68 -3.94 -6.32
CA VAL A 125 -1.79 -3.42 -4.95
C VAL A 125 -3.20 -2.89 -4.69
N ARG A 126 -3.73 -3.12 -3.49
CA ARG A 126 -4.91 -2.43 -2.98
C ARG A 126 -4.48 -1.13 -2.32
N VAL A 127 -5.05 -0.05 -2.73
CA VAL A 127 -4.84 1.29 -2.15
C VAL A 127 -6.10 1.66 -1.36
N PRO A 128 -6.04 1.66 -0.02
CA PRO A 128 -7.16 2.13 0.80
C PRO A 128 -7.29 3.65 0.72
N HIS A 129 -8.52 4.14 0.88
CA HIS A 129 -8.82 5.59 0.86
C HIS A 129 -8.22 6.29 -0.38
N ALA A 130 -8.57 5.80 -1.57
CA ALA A 130 -7.96 6.19 -2.85
C ALA A 130 -8.34 7.59 -3.37
N ASP A 131 -9.16 8.35 -2.61
CA ASP A 131 -9.50 9.76 -2.87
C ASP A 131 -8.73 10.72 -1.99
#